data_0ea5e6336478e4db435bd5e9b2a804b0
#
_entry.id   0ea5e6336478e4db435bd5e9b2a804b0
#
_cell.length_a   1.000
_cell.length_b   1.000
_cell.length_c   1.000
_cell.angle_alpha   90.00
_cell.angle_beta   90.00
_cell.angle_gamma   90.00
#
_symmetry.space_group_name_H-M   'P 1'
#
loop_
_entity.id
_entity.type
_entity.pdbx_description
1 polymer ?
#
loop_
_entity_poly.entity_id
_entity_poly.type
_entity_poly.pdbx_seq_one_letter_code
_entity_poly.pdbx_strand_id
1 'polypeptide(L)'
;MPWEEDGRKWHTRDCLDRKGEPVRWEGRILEEVVDRIQDSEGFSKTHWNSRSVVEIASQKSSDGWFFHAITAESYLLKMKFRVPRGTFNRQKLMEQIPLKTANQREDLPVYGNEPRVKSKLVRGPWQEVEIRAHDWAEMDQEGFWKFLNDAKNAFLEERVYKPLN
;
A
#
# COMPACT_ATOMS: atom_id res chain seq x y z
N MET A 1 -2.48 -19.06 15.78
CA MET A 1 -1.39 -18.38 15.05
C MET A 1 -1.35 -16.92 15.43
N PRO A 2 -0.18 -16.30 15.54
CA PRO A 2 -0.07 -14.91 15.99
C PRO A 2 -0.91 -13.91 15.19
N TRP A 3 -0.96 -14.08 13.86
CA TRP A 3 -1.75 -13.20 13.00
C TRP A 3 -3.26 -13.40 13.14
N GLU A 4 -3.72 -14.52 13.69
CA GLU A 4 -5.13 -14.76 13.96
C GLU A 4 -5.52 -14.20 15.33
N GLU A 5 -4.60 -14.19 16.29
CA GLU A 5 -4.83 -13.71 17.65
C GLU A 5 -4.81 -12.18 17.71
N ASP A 6 -3.80 -11.56 17.10
CA ASP A 6 -3.65 -10.12 17.00
C ASP A 6 -2.91 -9.79 15.69
N GLY A 7 -3.65 -9.71 14.60
CA GLY A 7 -3.09 -9.51 13.28
C GLY A 7 -2.42 -8.15 13.12
N ARG A 8 -3.00 -7.10 13.72
CA ARG A 8 -2.38 -5.77 13.66
C ARG A 8 -1.00 -5.77 14.30
N LYS A 9 -0.88 -6.33 15.50
CA LYS A 9 0.40 -6.45 16.19
C LYS A 9 1.38 -7.28 15.38
N TRP A 10 0.92 -8.41 14.80
CA TRP A 10 1.75 -9.26 13.97
C TRP A 10 2.37 -8.47 12.81
N HIS A 11 1.56 -7.80 12.02
CA HIS A 11 2.05 -7.12 10.81
C HIS A 11 2.83 -5.83 11.09
N THR A 12 2.55 -5.14 12.20
CA THR A 12 3.19 -3.84 12.46
C THR A 12 4.35 -3.91 13.45
N ARG A 13 4.48 -4.99 14.20
CA ARG A 13 5.52 -5.11 15.25
C ARG A 13 6.31 -6.41 15.19
N ASP A 14 5.64 -7.54 15.00
CA ASP A 14 6.24 -8.86 15.17
C ASP A 14 6.49 -9.59 13.84
N CYS A 15 6.27 -8.91 12.73
CA CYS A 15 6.29 -9.52 11.41
C CYS A 15 7.62 -10.21 11.10
N LEU A 16 7.51 -11.44 10.62
CA LEU A 16 8.65 -12.22 10.15
C LEU A 16 8.58 -12.35 8.63
N ASP A 17 9.75 -12.38 8.00
CA ASP A 17 9.84 -12.63 6.57
C ASP A 17 9.64 -14.13 6.24
N ARG A 18 9.78 -14.48 4.98
CA ARG A 18 9.60 -15.86 4.53
C ARG A 18 10.61 -16.85 5.10
N LYS A 19 11.75 -16.35 5.59
CA LYS A 19 12.79 -17.16 6.21
C LYS A 19 12.63 -17.25 7.72
N GLY A 20 11.64 -16.60 8.30
CA GLY A 20 11.41 -16.56 9.73
C GLY A 20 12.24 -15.53 10.47
N GLU A 21 12.86 -14.60 9.75
CA GLU A 21 13.62 -13.49 10.34
C GLU A 21 12.75 -12.24 10.46
N PRO A 22 13.00 -11.37 11.47
CA PRO A 22 12.26 -10.11 11.57
C PRO A 22 12.41 -9.28 10.29
N VAL A 23 11.31 -8.73 9.81
CA VAL A 23 11.35 -7.82 8.67
C VAL A 23 12.13 -6.55 9.03
N ARG A 24 12.72 -5.91 8.01
CA ARG A 24 13.58 -4.74 8.20
C ARG A 24 12.95 -3.42 7.76
N TRP A 25 11.76 -3.47 7.18
CA TRP A 25 10.97 -2.26 6.94
C TRP A 25 10.23 -1.88 8.24
N GLU A 26 9.91 -0.60 8.38
CA GLU A 26 9.29 -0.10 9.60
C GLU A 26 7.77 -0.26 9.59
N GLY A 27 7.26 -1.00 10.56
CA GLY A 27 5.82 -1.27 10.71
C GLY A 27 4.97 -0.03 10.93
N ARG A 28 5.56 1.06 11.42
CA ARG A 28 4.88 2.34 11.57
C ARG A 28 4.26 2.84 10.26
N ILE A 29 4.90 2.56 9.13
CA ILE A 29 4.39 2.96 7.81
C ILE A 29 3.03 2.30 7.57
N LEU A 30 2.95 1.00 7.76
CA LEU A 30 1.72 0.24 7.56
C LEU A 30 0.62 0.69 8.52
N GLU A 31 0.97 0.89 9.77
CA GLU A 31 0.03 1.35 10.79
C GLU A 31 -0.60 2.69 10.41
N GLU A 32 0.23 3.67 10.03
CA GLU A 32 -0.24 4.99 9.66
C GLU A 32 -1.07 4.99 8.37
N VAL A 33 -0.64 4.23 7.36
CA VAL A 33 -1.40 4.11 6.11
C VAL A 33 -2.79 3.52 6.37
N VAL A 34 -2.85 2.44 7.13
CA VAL A 34 -4.13 1.80 7.46
C VAL A 34 -5.03 2.75 8.25
N ASP A 35 -4.49 3.44 9.24
CA ASP A 35 -5.28 4.37 10.06
C ASP A 35 -5.83 5.51 9.22
N ARG A 36 -5.04 6.06 8.31
CA ARG A 36 -5.52 7.13 7.40
C ARG A 36 -6.57 6.65 6.42
N ILE A 37 -6.48 5.42 5.94
CA ILE A 37 -7.53 4.84 5.10
C ILE A 37 -8.82 4.73 5.90
N GLN A 38 -8.74 4.21 7.12
CA GLN A 38 -9.90 4.01 7.97
C GLN A 38 -10.51 5.30 8.54
N ASP A 39 -9.82 6.43 8.45
CA ASP A 39 -10.39 7.73 8.78
C ASP A 39 -11.49 8.16 7.82
N SER A 40 -11.53 7.58 6.62
CA SER A 40 -12.58 7.82 5.64
C SER A 40 -13.68 6.77 5.75
N GLU A 41 -14.94 7.20 5.67
CA GLU A 41 -16.06 6.26 5.57
C GLU A 41 -16.04 5.58 4.19
N GLY A 42 -16.60 4.39 4.11
CA GLY A 42 -16.75 3.67 2.86
C GLY A 42 -15.83 2.46 2.70
N PHE A 43 -14.91 2.26 3.62
CA PHE A 43 -14.04 1.09 3.64
C PHE A 43 -14.51 0.04 4.66
N SER A 44 -14.31 -1.22 4.32
CA SER A 44 -14.50 -2.33 5.26
C SER A 44 -13.40 -2.30 6.31
N LYS A 45 -13.61 -2.99 7.42
CA LYS A 45 -12.57 -3.18 8.43
C LYS A 45 -11.33 -3.81 7.80
N THR A 46 -10.15 -3.40 8.28
CA THR A 46 -8.90 -3.96 7.82
C THR A 46 -8.84 -5.45 8.11
N HIS A 47 -8.51 -6.23 7.09
CA HIS A 47 -8.25 -7.65 7.23
C HIS A 47 -6.79 -7.87 7.60
N TRP A 48 -6.53 -8.10 8.88
CA TRP A 48 -5.20 -8.31 9.44
C TRP A 48 -4.81 -9.79 9.62
N ASN A 49 -5.78 -10.68 9.49
CA ASN A 49 -5.68 -12.05 10.00
C ASN A 49 -5.13 -13.06 8.99
N SER A 50 -4.33 -12.60 8.06
CA SER A 50 -3.54 -13.45 7.17
C SER A 50 -2.06 -13.28 7.48
N ARG A 51 -1.27 -14.33 7.28
CA ARG A 51 0.15 -14.31 7.66
C ARG A 51 0.97 -13.23 6.95
N SER A 52 0.74 -13.05 5.67
CA SER A 52 1.64 -12.27 4.79
C SER A 52 0.96 -11.13 4.05
N VAL A 53 -0.32 -10.90 4.28
CA VAL A 53 -1.12 -9.93 3.55
C VAL A 53 -2.00 -9.15 4.49
N VAL A 54 -2.11 -7.83 4.24
CA VAL A 54 -3.08 -6.95 4.89
C VAL A 54 -3.92 -6.32 3.80
N GLU A 55 -5.23 -6.35 3.93
CA GLU A 55 -6.13 -5.86 2.88
C GLU A 55 -7.26 -5.02 3.45
N ILE A 56 -7.62 -3.98 2.70
CA ILE A 56 -8.79 -3.14 2.98
C ILE A 56 -9.63 -3.06 1.71
N ALA A 57 -10.88 -3.42 1.81
CA ALA A 57 -11.82 -3.42 0.70
C ALA A 57 -12.87 -2.32 0.86
N SER A 58 -13.64 -2.09 -0.19
CA SER A 58 -14.85 -1.28 -0.13
C SER A 58 -15.87 -1.95 0.78
N GLN A 59 -16.70 -1.15 1.45
CA GLN A 59 -17.89 -1.67 2.14
C GLN A 59 -18.87 -2.32 1.16
N LYS A 60 -18.85 -1.92 -0.10
CA LYS A 60 -19.61 -2.58 -1.17
C LYS A 60 -18.73 -3.66 -1.78
N SER A 61 -19.10 -4.91 -1.55
CA SER A 61 -18.32 -6.06 -2.02
C SER A 61 -18.08 -6.07 -3.54
N SER A 62 -18.97 -5.46 -4.32
CA SER A 62 -18.85 -5.36 -5.78
C SER A 62 -17.65 -4.52 -6.24
N ASP A 63 -17.19 -3.57 -5.42
CA ASP A 63 -16.05 -2.71 -5.79
C ASP A 63 -14.70 -3.36 -5.46
N GLY A 64 -14.70 -4.35 -4.56
CA GLY A 64 -13.50 -5.09 -4.22
C GLY A 64 -12.50 -4.33 -3.38
N TRP A 65 -11.23 -4.70 -3.50
CA TRP A 65 -10.17 -4.17 -2.67
C TRP A 65 -9.68 -2.78 -3.14
N PHE A 66 -9.26 -1.97 -2.19
CA PHE A 66 -8.57 -0.70 -2.42
C PHE A 66 -7.08 -0.81 -2.10
N PHE A 67 -6.75 -1.40 -0.95
CA PHE A 67 -5.40 -1.49 -0.41
C PHE A 67 -5.03 -2.94 -0.18
N HIS A 68 -3.84 -3.33 -0.65
CA HIS A 68 -3.32 -4.68 -0.51
C HIS A 68 -1.82 -4.59 -0.22
N ALA A 69 -1.42 -4.95 0.99
CA ALA A 69 -0.03 -4.92 1.41
C ALA A 69 0.52 -6.33 1.53
N ILE A 70 1.70 -6.55 0.99
CA ILE A 70 2.47 -7.78 1.15
C ILE A 70 3.54 -7.51 2.19
N THR A 71 3.50 -8.23 3.30
CA THR A 71 4.29 -7.92 4.51
C THR A 71 5.43 -8.90 4.81
N ALA A 72 5.55 -9.98 4.05
CA ALA A 72 6.55 -11.02 4.31
C ALA A 72 7.89 -10.84 3.58
N GLU A 73 8.10 -9.72 2.91
CA GLU A 73 9.39 -9.41 2.29
C GLU A 73 10.32 -8.79 3.32
N SER A 74 11.61 -9.11 3.24
CA SER A 74 12.57 -8.76 4.29
C SER A 74 12.81 -7.26 4.44
N TYR A 75 13.00 -6.55 3.32
CA TYR A 75 13.46 -5.16 3.34
C TYR A 75 12.43 -4.14 2.91
N LEU A 76 11.42 -4.55 2.17
CA LEU A 76 10.44 -3.64 1.59
C LEU A 76 9.02 -4.08 1.92
N LEU A 77 8.22 -3.14 2.36
CA LEU A 77 6.77 -3.28 2.48
C LEU A 77 6.17 -2.95 1.11
N LYS A 78 5.57 -3.92 0.46
CA LYS A 78 4.95 -3.71 -0.85
C LYS A 78 3.49 -3.34 -0.66
N MET A 79 3.15 -2.11 -0.95
CA MET A 79 1.79 -1.60 -0.85
C MET A 79 1.20 -1.40 -2.24
N LYS A 80 0.01 -1.93 -2.46
CA LYS A 80 -0.74 -1.78 -3.70
C LYS A 80 -2.03 -1.02 -3.43
N PHE A 81 -2.29 -0.03 -4.28
CA PHE A 81 -3.50 0.80 -4.22
C PHE A 81 -4.22 0.68 -5.54
N ARG A 82 -5.50 0.36 -5.50
CA ARG A 82 -6.32 0.22 -6.71
C ARG A 82 -7.23 1.42 -6.86
N VAL A 83 -7.14 2.08 -7.99
CA VAL A 83 -7.89 3.31 -8.29
C VAL A 83 -8.46 3.22 -9.71
N PRO A 84 -9.43 4.09 -10.06
CA PRO A 84 -9.93 4.13 -11.43
C PRO A 84 -8.83 4.44 -12.44
N ARG A 85 -8.92 3.88 -13.63
CA ARG A 85 -7.97 4.16 -14.73
C ARG A 85 -7.90 5.65 -14.99
N GLY A 86 -6.68 6.14 -15.21
CA GLY A 86 -6.45 7.55 -15.50
C GLY A 86 -6.37 8.46 -14.29
N THR A 87 -6.45 7.92 -13.07
CA THR A 87 -6.33 8.72 -11.85
C THR A 87 -4.93 9.29 -11.72
N PHE A 88 -3.90 8.48 -11.96
CA PHE A 88 -2.51 8.91 -11.83
C PHE A 88 -1.72 8.72 -13.11
N ASN A 89 -0.85 9.68 -13.40
CA ASN A 89 0.19 9.57 -14.39
C ASN A 89 1.44 9.05 -13.70
N ARG A 90 2.02 7.96 -14.21
CA ARG A 90 3.18 7.29 -13.61
C ARG A 90 4.36 8.24 -13.38
N GLN A 91 4.73 9.01 -14.41
CA GLN A 91 5.88 9.91 -14.34
C GLN A 91 5.67 11.00 -13.29
N LYS A 92 4.50 11.62 -13.29
CA LYS A 92 4.17 12.65 -12.30
C LYS A 92 4.16 12.08 -10.88
N LEU A 93 3.67 10.85 -10.72
CA LEU A 93 3.63 10.20 -9.42
C LEU A 93 5.04 9.90 -8.89
N MET A 94 5.95 9.46 -9.77
CA MET A 94 7.33 9.23 -9.39
C MET A 94 8.04 10.52 -8.96
N GLU A 95 7.70 11.64 -9.59
CA GLU A 95 8.22 12.95 -9.19
C GLU A 95 7.63 13.42 -7.87
N GLN A 96 6.36 13.15 -7.65
CA GLN A 96 5.63 13.51 -6.43
C GLN A 96 6.13 12.72 -5.21
N ILE A 97 6.51 11.46 -5.41
CA ILE A 97 6.99 10.56 -4.36
C ILE A 97 8.41 10.12 -4.74
N PRO A 98 9.43 10.96 -4.50
CA PRO A 98 10.78 10.71 -5.00
C PRO A 98 11.54 9.72 -4.12
N LEU A 99 11.25 8.45 -4.27
CA LEU A 99 11.97 7.38 -3.57
C LEU A 99 13.19 6.93 -4.36
N LYS A 100 14.32 6.79 -3.69
CA LYS A 100 15.54 6.25 -4.29
C LYS A 100 15.33 4.76 -4.62
N THR A 101 15.90 4.31 -5.74
CA THR A 101 15.95 2.87 -6.03
C THR A 101 16.83 2.17 -5.00
N ALA A 102 16.73 0.83 -4.92
CA ALA A 102 17.57 0.06 -3.99
C ALA A 102 19.05 0.29 -4.23
N ASN A 103 19.48 0.39 -5.50
CA ASN A 103 20.87 0.68 -5.86
C ASN A 103 21.36 2.06 -5.40
N GLN A 104 20.47 3.00 -5.17
CA GLN A 104 20.80 4.34 -4.72
C GLN A 104 20.88 4.43 -3.19
N ARG A 105 20.56 3.35 -2.50
CA ARG A 105 20.62 3.26 -1.04
C ARG A 105 21.68 2.25 -0.62
N GLU A 106 22.69 2.69 0.11
CA GLU A 106 23.79 1.85 0.59
C GLU A 106 23.35 0.86 1.66
N ASP A 107 22.30 1.20 2.40
CA ASP A 107 21.80 0.42 3.52
C ASP A 107 20.78 -0.67 3.12
N LEU A 108 20.46 -0.77 1.83
CA LEU A 108 19.57 -1.81 1.32
C LEU A 108 20.35 -2.79 0.43
N PRO A 109 20.06 -4.08 0.53
CA PRO A 109 20.58 -5.05 -0.44
C PRO A 109 20.19 -4.65 -1.85
N VAL A 110 21.08 -4.84 -2.78
CA VAL A 110 20.85 -4.45 -4.17
C VAL A 110 19.84 -5.41 -4.82
N TYR A 111 18.69 -4.87 -5.21
CA TYR A 111 17.65 -5.61 -5.93
C TYR A 111 17.47 -5.13 -7.37
N GLY A 112 18.33 -4.23 -7.84
CA GLY A 112 18.25 -3.66 -9.17
C GLY A 112 17.86 -2.18 -9.18
N ASN A 113 17.62 -1.65 -10.38
CA ASN A 113 17.30 -0.24 -10.62
C ASN A 113 15.80 0.03 -10.75
N GLU A 114 14.95 -0.92 -10.39
CA GLU A 114 13.52 -0.73 -10.53
C GLU A 114 13.02 0.42 -9.65
N PRO A 115 12.16 1.28 -10.19
CA PRO A 115 11.51 2.30 -9.37
C PRO A 115 10.68 1.66 -8.26
N ARG A 116 10.65 2.30 -7.10
CA ARG A 116 9.84 1.85 -5.96
C ARG A 116 8.42 2.41 -5.99
N VAL A 117 8.11 3.24 -6.96
CA VAL A 117 6.77 3.72 -7.28
C VAL A 117 6.45 3.29 -8.69
N LYS A 118 5.44 2.46 -8.85
CA LYS A 118 5.03 1.89 -10.14
C LYS A 118 3.54 2.06 -10.34
N SER A 119 3.11 2.14 -11.58
CA SER A 119 1.70 2.14 -11.95
C SER A 119 1.49 1.27 -13.18
N LYS A 120 0.43 0.47 -13.15
CA LYS A 120 0.05 -0.37 -14.29
C LYS A 120 -1.47 -0.41 -14.44
N LEU A 121 -1.94 -0.63 -15.66
CA LEU A 121 -3.33 -0.92 -15.90
C LEU A 121 -3.59 -2.38 -15.57
N VAL A 122 -4.69 -2.64 -14.89
CA VAL A 122 -5.12 -3.99 -14.55
C VAL A 122 -6.50 -4.24 -15.16
N ARG A 123 -7.00 -5.45 -15.00
CA ARG A 123 -8.28 -5.86 -15.57
C ARG A 123 -9.42 -4.96 -15.12
N GLY A 124 -10.31 -4.63 -16.05
CA GLY A 124 -11.47 -3.79 -15.76
C GLY A 124 -11.13 -2.30 -15.74
N PRO A 125 -11.90 -1.47 -15.04
CA PRO A 125 -11.74 -0.02 -15.06
C PRO A 125 -10.67 0.48 -14.09
N TRP A 126 -9.69 -0.34 -13.75
CA TRP A 126 -8.77 -0.08 -12.66
C TRP A 126 -7.34 0.17 -13.10
N GLN A 127 -6.65 0.92 -12.26
CA GLN A 127 -5.21 1.15 -12.28
C GLN A 127 -4.67 0.69 -10.92
N GLU A 128 -3.51 0.06 -10.91
CA GLU A 128 -2.85 -0.36 -9.68
C GLU A 128 -1.56 0.44 -9.50
N VAL A 129 -1.44 1.11 -8.35
CA VAL A 129 -0.21 1.79 -7.96
C VAL A 129 0.48 0.93 -6.91
N GLU A 130 1.76 0.61 -7.14
CA GLU A 130 2.58 -0.15 -6.21
C GLU A 130 3.67 0.74 -5.65
N ILE A 131 3.76 0.80 -4.32
CA ILE A 131 4.80 1.55 -3.61
C ILE A 131 5.50 0.59 -2.66
N ARG A 132 6.83 0.51 -2.78
CA ARG A 132 7.67 -0.32 -1.94
C ARG A 132 8.40 0.56 -0.93
N ALA A 133 8.04 0.45 0.33
CA ALA A 133 8.53 1.30 1.40
C ALA A 133 9.52 0.59 2.30
N HIS A 134 10.49 1.31 2.84
CA HIS A 134 11.46 0.77 3.78
C HIS A 134 11.38 1.45 5.15
N ASP A 135 11.67 2.73 5.24
CA ASP A 135 11.68 3.43 6.51
C ASP A 135 10.70 4.60 6.56
N TRP A 136 10.35 4.98 7.76
CA TRP A 136 9.41 6.06 8.01
C TRP A 136 9.93 7.40 7.49
N ALA A 137 11.23 7.66 7.69
CA ALA A 137 11.82 8.94 7.30
C ALA A 137 11.64 9.23 5.79
N GLU A 138 11.76 8.22 4.94
CA GLU A 138 11.55 8.41 3.51
C GLU A 138 10.07 8.50 3.13
N MET A 139 9.20 7.83 3.89
CA MET A 139 7.77 7.76 3.57
C MET A 139 6.96 8.91 4.16
N ASP A 140 7.39 9.48 5.27
CA ASP A 140 6.72 10.62 5.91
C ASP A 140 7.00 11.89 5.13
N GLN A 141 6.40 12.01 3.97
CA GLN A 141 6.55 13.15 3.08
C GLN A 141 5.19 13.58 2.52
N GLU A 142 5.05 14.87 2.29
CA GLU A 142 3.80 15.47 1.83
C GLU A 142 3.28 14.82 0.54
N GLY A 143 4.16 14.52 -0.40
CA GLY A 143 3.79 13.90 -1.68
C GLY A 143 3.16 12.54 -1.53
N PHE A 144 3.62 11.73 -0.59
CA PHE A 144 3.03 10.42 -0.33
C PHE A 144 1.66 10.54 0.32
N TRP A 145 1.51 11.38 1.32
CA TRP A 145 0.22 11.56 1.99
C TRP A 145 -0.82 12.20 1.08
N LYS A 146 -0.40 13.11 0.21
CA LYS A 146 -1.27 13.65 -0.83
C LYS A 146 -1.73 12.53 -1.78
N PHE A 147 -0.82 11.69 -2.22
CA PHE A 147 -1.15 10.52 -3.04
C PHE A 147 -2.21 9.65 -2.35
N LEU A 148 -2.00 9.30 -1.08
CA LEU A 148 -2.93 8.44 -0.35
C LEU A 148 -4.33 9.07 -0.27
N ASN A 149 -4.40 10.36 0.03
CA ASN A 149 -5.67 11.06 0.09
C ASN A 149 -6.37 11.10 -1.28
N ASP A 150 -5.63 11.42 -2.33
CA ASP A 150 -6.16 11.44 -3.70
C ASP A 150 -6.63 10.05 -4.15
N ALA A 151 -5.89 9.01 -3.80
CA ALA A 151 -6.25 7.63 -4.13
C ALA A 151 -7.54 7.19 -3.43
N LYS A 152 -7.69 7.50 -2.14
CA LYS A 152 -8.91 7.22 -1.38
C LYS A 152 -10.12 7.91 -2.02
N ASN A 153 -9.98 9.19 -2.31
CA ASN A 153 -11.06 9.98 -2.89
C ASN A 153 -11.45 9.47 -4.28
N ALA A 154 -10.48 9.17 -5.13
CA ALA A 154 -10.74 8.63 -6.45
C ALA A 154 -11.48 7.29 -6.39
N PHE A 155 -11.07 6.41 -5.50
CA PHE A 155 -11.73 5.12 -5.32
C PHE A 155 -13.17 5.27 -4.82
N LEU A 156 -13.40 6.14 -3.85
CA LEU A 156 -14.72 6.36 -3.25
C LEU A 156 -15.65 7.12 -4.21
N GLU A 157 -15.14 8.08 -4.97
CA GLU A 157 -15.92 8.84 -5.95
C GLU A 157 -16.41 7.95 -7.08
N GLU A 158 -15.54 7.10 -7.63
CA GLU A 158 -15.92 6.15 -8.67
C GLU A 158 -17.04 5.24 -8.19
N ARG A 159 -16.98 4.83 -6.94
CA ARG A 159 -18.01 4.00 -6.34
C ARG A 159 -19.35 4.74 -6.22
N VAL A 160 -19.32 6.04 -5.86
CA VAL A 160 -20.50 6.87 -5.67
C VAL A 160 -21.12 7.28 -7.00
N TYR A 161 -20.30 7.65 -7.97
CA TYR A 161 -20.74 8.19 -9.26
C TYR A 161 -20.76 7.18 -10.39
N LYS A 162 -20.63 5.93 -10.09
CA LYS A 162 -20.69 4.89 -11.10
C LYS A 162 -22.02 4.99 -11.85
N PRO A 163 -22.02 5.16 -13.17
CA PRO A 163 -23.25 5.30 -13.94
C PRO A 163 -24.16 4.10 -13.74
N LEU A 164 -25.45 4.34 -13.60
CA LEU A 164 -26.48 3.31 -13.50
C LEU A 164 -26.83 2.80 -14.89
N ASN A 165 -25.85 2.29 -15.60
CA ASN A 165 -26.06 1.77 -16.94
C ASN A 165 -26.00 0.26 -16.94
#